data_229c754349742487ae031a03ed843c64
#
_entry.id   229c754349742487ae031a03ed843c64
#
_cell.length_a   1.000
_cell.length_b   1.000
_cell.length_c   1.000
_cell.angle_alpha   90.00
_cell.angle_beta   90.00
_cell.angle_gamma   90.00
#
_symmetry.space_group_name_H-M   'P 1'
#
loop_
_entity.id
_entity.type
_entity.pdbx_description
1 polymer ?
#
loop_
_entity_poly.entity_id
_entity_poly.type
_entity_poly.pdbx_seq_one_letter_code
_entity_poly.pdbx_strand_id
1 'polypeptide(L)'
;LPAHFDRPGQLFLPGCTGGHAYVDIDLILEPDLTPDQITEIGRAAEQYGIRAIWTSNYFAHWDAFLSLAPLAAATDRILMGPLAVSPFEMHPLKIANSLLTLNELSGGRAVIAMGAGEGNLEAMALKKPEKVVLAIREAIEIVHGAAHGRLKGGYKGEIYNVNLPCAYPWVKSAPPKVYGTAYRPMMMRMEGRVADGCFVGCTPPEVVEPAMEAVRTGISRRDTPPEDFRVNTFWGWHIKEDKDAAYAESIRELPWRARLLDPAMISMYLDEDEVAIVREHYKEYVDFYFDPSKPVKNIPFEISAKLAEGLTSTGGLDALDREIERYKLFAKGGLTEIALRLHGQPMDALKIIGERVVPALR
;
A
#
# COMPACT_ATOMS: atom_id res chain seq x y z
N LEU A 1 -7.73 24.03 23.55
CA LEU A 1 -6.89 25.10 23.00
C LEU A 1 -7.43 25.46 21.62
N PRO A 2 -7.64 26.77 21.28
CA PRO A 2 -8.20 27.16 19.99
C PRO A 2 -7.16 26.91 18.89
N ALA A 3 -7.65 26.38 17.75
CA ALA A 3 -6.87 26.22 16.54
C ALA A 3 -6.46 27.60 16.00
N HIS A 4 -5.18 27.83 15.82
CA HIS A 4 -4.66 29.02 15.12
C HIS A 4 -4.70 28.75 13.60
N PHE A 5 -5.44 29.58 12.89
CA PHE A 5 -5.46 29.64 11.42
C PHE A 5 -4.43 30.70 10.97
N ASP A 6 -3.39 30.25 10.28
CA ASP A 6 -2.37 31.19 9.74
C ASP A 6 -2.47 31.35 8.20
N ARG A 7 -3.46 30.74 7.55
CA ARG A 7 -3.97 31.07 6.21
C ARG A 7 -5.38 30.46 6.04
N PRO A 8 -6.28 31.05 5.28
CA PRO A 8 -7.61 30.49 5.07
C PRO A 8 -7.49 29.14 4.33
N GLY A 9 -7.80 28.05 5.00
CA GLY A 9 -7.95 26.71 4.43
C GLY A 9 -6.97 25.63 4.87
N GLN A 10 -5.94 25.92 5.68
CA GLN A 10 -5.06 24.87 6.22
C GLN A 10 -5.48 24.47 7.62
N LEU A 11 -6.11 23.31 7.74
CA LEU A 11 -6.32 22.61 9.01
C LEU A 11 -5.04 21.84 9.36
N PHE A 12 -4.24 22.37 10.29
CA PHE A 12 -3.14 21.60 10.87
C PHE A 12 -3.72 20.64 11.89
N LEU A 13 -3.59 19.34 11.69
CA LEU A 13 -3.90 18.33 12.69
C LEU A 13 -2.87 18.42 13.82
N PRO A 14 -3.30 18.47 15.11
CA PRO A 14 -2.39 18.31 16.23
C PRO A 14 -1.76 16.89 16.14
N GLY A 15 -0.46 16.80 15.98
CA GLY A 15 0.28 15.57 15.72
C GLY A 15 0.91 15.49 14.33
N CYS A 16 0.38 16.25 13.33
CA CYS A 16 1.03 16.48 12.04
C CYS A 16 1.71 17.87 11.97
N THR A 17 1.93 18.53 13.10
CA THR A 17 2.54 19.86 13.21
C THR A 17 4.06 19.84 13.35
N GLY A 18 4.71 18.96 12.72
CA GLY A 18 6.06 19.12 12.20
C GLY A 18 5.90 18.64 10.80
N GLY A 19 6.08 19.45 9.80
CA GLY A 19 6.34 18.95 8.48
C GLY A 19 7.40 17.87 8.68
N HIS A 20 7.03 16.60 8.62
CA HIS A 20 7.99 15.53 8.58
C HIS A 20 8.82 15.85 7.34
N ALA A 21 10.02 16.38 7.57
CA ALA A 21 10.99 16.56 6.50
C ALA A 21 11.36 15.22 5.88
N TYR A 22 10.82 14.13 6.43
CA TYR A 22 11.17 12.75 6.14
C TYR A 22 9.94 11.93 5.79
N VAL A 23 10.10 11.06 4.81
CA VAL A 23 9.16 10.00 4.49
C VAL A 23 9.86 8.65 4.71
N ASP A 24 9.19 7.74 5.40
CA ASP A 24 9.71 6.40 5.62
C ASP A 24 9.58 5.56 4.34
N ILE A 25 10.52 4.67 4.10
CA ILE A 25 10.46 3.70 3.01
C ILE A 25 10.01 2.34 3.55
N ASP A 26 8.99 1.79 2.91
CA ASP A 26 8.54 0.42 3.05
C ASP A 26 8.87 -0.35 1.77
N LEU A 27 8.87 -1.68 1.85
CA LEU A 27 8.99 -2.55 0.68
C LEU A 27 7.75 -3.42 0.54
N ILE A 28 7.27 -3.57 -0.70
CA ILE A 28 6.27 -4.57 -1.07
C ILE A 28 6.99 -5.67 -1.83
N LEU A 29 6.90 -6.89 -1.31
CA LEU A 29 7.51 -8.06 -1.90
C LEU A 29 6.49 -8.88 -2.70
N GLU A 30 6.95 -9.43 -3.81
CA GLU A 30 6.13 -10.28 -4.66
C GLU A 30 5.78 -11.60 -3.96
N PRO A 31 4.62 -12.18 -4.27
CA PRO A 31 4.11 -13.35 -3.55
C PRO A 31 4.76 -14.68 -3.97
N ASP A 32 5.64 -14.69 -4.98
CA ASP A 32 6.40 -15.84 -5.45
C ASP A 32 7.71 -16.07 -4.65
N LEU A 33 8.12 -15.09 -3.84
CA LEU A 33 9.28 -15.22 -2.97
C LEU A 33 9.00 -16.22 -1.85
N THR A 34 9.95 -17.13 -1.63
CA THR A 34 9.86 -18.08 -0.53
C THR A 34 9.98 -17.38 0.83
N PRO A 35 9.48 -17.98 1.94
CA PRO A 35 9.65 -17.42 3.28
C PRO A 35 11.11 -17.17 3.67
N ASP A 36 12.05 -18.01 3.19
CA ASP A 36 13.48 -17.82 3.44
C ASP A 36 14.03 -16.59 2.71
N GLN A 37 13.62 -16.37 1.44
CA GLN A 37 14.00 -15.18 0.68
C GLN A 37 13.42 -13.90 1.30
N ILE A 38 12.15 -13.94 1.73
CA ILE A 38 11.52 -12.83 2.46
C ILE A 38 12.29 -12.52 3.74
N THR A 39 12.75 -13.53 4.45
CA THR A 39 13.53 -13.39 5.69
C THR A 39 14.90 -12.77 5.42
N GLU A 40 15.59 -13.19 4.39
CA GLU A 40 16.89 -12.63 3.98
C GLU A 40 16.76 -11.16 3.60
N ILE A 41 15.78 -10.84 2.74
CA ILE A 41 15.48 -9.46 2.34
C ILE A 41 15.12 -8.60 3.55
N GLY A 42 14.27 -9.11 4.44
CA GLY A 42 13.82 -8.36 5.61
C GLY A 42 14.94 -8.07 6.62
N ARG A 43 15.88 -8.99 6.82
CA ARG A 43 17.10 -8.74 7.63
C ARG A 43 17.97 -7.64 7.03
N ALA A 44 18.20 -7.68 5.74
CA ALA A 44 18.96 -6.65 5.05
C ALA A 44 18.22 -5.30 5.06
N ALA A 45 16.90 -5.30 4.85
CA ALA A 45 16.06 -4.12 4.91
C ALA A 45 16.09 -3.45 6.29
N GLU A 46 16.05 -4.24 7.37
CA GLU A 46 16.19 -3.73 8.74
C GLU A 46 17.53 -3.02 8.97
N GLN A 47 18.63 -3.52 8.39
CA GLN A 47 19.95 -2.88 8.49
C GLN A 47 20.00 -1.55 7.76
N TYR A 48 19.34 -1.43 6.62
CA TYR A 48 19.23 -0.19 5.86
C TYR A 48 18.23 0.81 6.48
N GLY A 49 17.47 0.40 7.50
CA GLY A 49 16.48 1.24 8.16
C GLY A 49 15.18 1.39 7.37
N ILE A 50 14.85 0.40 6.55
CA ILE A 50 13.51 0.25 5.98
C ILE A 50 12.51 0.04 7.13
N ARG A 51 11.36 0.69 7.06
CA ARG A 51 10.38 0.66 8.14
C ARG A 51 9.55 -0.63 8.15
N ALA A 52 9.05 -1.09 7.00
CA ALA A 52 8.17 -2.25 6.92
C ALA A 52 8.40 -3.11 5.68
N ILE A 53 8.11 -4.40 5.83
CA ILE A 53 7.94 -5.37 4.75
C ILE A 53 6.45 -5.68 4.61
N TRP A 54 5.93 -5.51 3.40
CA TRP A 54 4.60 -5.90 3.00
C TRP A 54 4.66 -7.08 2.04
N THR A 55 3.95 -8.15 2.34
CA THR A 55 3.82 -9.30 1.43
C THR A 55 2.53 -9.17 0.63
N SER A 56 2.62 -9.32 -0.68
CA SER A 56 1.46 -9.26 -1.55
C SER A 56 0.54 -10.47 -1.28
N ASN A 57 -0.75 -10.20 -1.02
CA ASN A 57 -1.76 -11.23 -0.83
C ASN A 57 -2.31 -11.66 -2.20
N TYR A 58 -1.99 -12.86 -2.63
CA TYR A 58 -2.35 -13.37 -3.94
C TYR A 58 -2.95 -14.78 -3.85
N PHE A 59 -3.88 -15.12 -4.74
CA PHE A 59 -4.72 -16.33 -4.65
C PHE A 59 -3.97 -17.65 -4.88
N ALA A 60 -2.81 -17.65 -5.52
CA ALA A 60 -2.13 -18.86 -5.98
C ALA A 60 -0.61 -18.91 -5.65
N HIS A 61 -0.18 -18.17 -4.64
CA HIS A 61 1.21 -18.12 -4.20
C HIS A 61 1.33 -18.41 -2.70
N TRP A 62 2.46 -18.08 -2.09
CA TRP A 62 2.67 -18.22 -0.67
C TRP A 62 1.66 -17.41 0.14
N ASP A 63 1.13 -17.99 1.21
CA ASP A 63 0.22 -17.29 2.13
C ASP A 63 0.90 -16.06 2.73
N ALA A 64 0.22 -14.91 2.61
CA ALA A 64 0.80 -13.62 2.96
C ALA A 64 1.06 -13.42 4.47
N PHE A 65 0.39 -14.16 5.35
CA PHE A 65 0.68 -14.16 6.79
C PHE A 65 1.76 -15.18 7.16
N LEU A 66 1.61 -16.42 6.67
CA LEU A 66 2.50 -17.52 7.05
C LEU A 66 3.93 -17.32 6.53
N SER A 67 4.08 -16.71 5.35
CA SER A 67 5.40 -16.40 4.78
C SER A 67 6.22 -15.41 5.64
N LEU A 68 5.57 -14.64 6.51
CA LEU A 68 6.21 -13.68 7.41
C LEU A 68 6.65 -14.28 8.76
N ALA A 69 6.21 -15.49 9.09
CA ALA A 69 6.52 -16.09 10.39
C ALA A 69 8.05 -16.28 10.64
N PRO A 70 8.85 -16.74 9.67
CA PRO A 70 10.31 -16.80 9.84
C PRO A 70 10.96 -15.42 9.99
N LEU A 71 10.49 -14.42 9.24
CA LEU A 71 10.95 -13.04 9.36
C LEU A 71 10.67 -12.47 10.75
N ALA A 72 9.49 -12.75 11.32
CA ALA A 72 9.11 -12.33 12.67
C ALA A 72 10.10 -12.78 13.73
N ALA A 73 10.62 -14.01 13.60
CA ALA A 73 11.61 -14.57 14.52
C ALA A 73 13.05 -14.10 14.25
N ALA A 74 13.31 -13.55 13.06
CA ALA A 74 14.66 -13.26 12.56
C ALA A 74 15.07 -11.79 12.63
N THR A 75 14.16 -10.89 13.06
CA THR A 75 14.33 -9.44 13.09
C THR A 75 13.79 -8.85 14.39
N ASP A 76 14.19 -7.60 14.71
CA ASP A 76 13.88 -6.98 16.00
C ASP A 76 13.08 -5.67 15.88
N ARG A 77 13.13 -4.97 14.75
CA ARG A 77 12.57 -3.62 14.59
C ARG A 77 11.62 -3.47 13.41
N ILE A 78 11.92 -4.12 12.28
CA ILE A 78 11.16 -3.95 11.04
C ILE A 78 9.71 -4.42 11.23
N LEU A 79 8.76 -3.60 10.77
CA LEU A 79 7.35 -3.95 10.75
C LEU A 79 7.10 -4.94 9.60
N MET A 80 6.03 -5.73 9.72
CA MET A 80 5.69 -6.71 8.68
C MET A 80 4.20 -6.99 8.60
N GLY A 81 3.70 -7.21 7.40
CA GLY A 81 2.30 -7.57 7.24
C GLY A 81 1.85 -7.78 5.81
N PRO A 82 0.66 -8.34 5.60
CA PRO A 82 0.09 -8.55 4.28
C PRO A 82 -0.55 -7.29 3.71
N LEU A 83 -0.49 -7.17 2.37
CA LEU A 83 -1.07 -6.08 1.57
C LEU A 83 -1.64 -6.62 0.24
N ALA A 84 -2.94 -6.49 -0.07
CA ALA A 84 -4.02 -6.17 0.84
C ALA A 84 -4.85 -7.42 1.09
N VAL A 85 -5.30 -7.60 2.33
CA VAL A 85 -6.21 -8.70 2.68
C VAL A 85 -7.65 -8.23 2.50
N SER A 86 -8.46 -9.05 1.83
CA SER A 86 -9.86 -8.75 1.58
C SER A 86 -10.76 -9.47 2.58
N PRO A 87 -11.71 -8.74 3.23
CA PRO A 87 -12.72 -9.38 4.06
C PRO A 87 -13.74 -10.18 3.24
N PHE A 88 -13.68 -10.11 1.91
CA PHE A 88 -14.51 -10.90 1.02
C PHE A 88 -13.93 -12.29 0.73
N GLU A 89 -12.62 -12.45 0.94
CA GLU A 89 -11.90 -13.73 0.85
C GLU A 89 -11.90 -14.46 2.19
N MET A 90 -11.78 -13.72 3.28
CA MET A 90 -11.65 -14.25 4.63
C MET A 90 -12.47 -13.41 5.62
N HIS A 91 -13.29 -14.06 6.44
CA HIS A 91 -14.09 -13.35 7.45
C HIS A 91 -13.20 -12.48 8.36
N PRO A 92 -13.58 -11.21 8.68
CA PRO A 92 -12.75 -10.29 9.46
C PRO A 92 -12.24 -10.83 10.79
N LEU A 93 -13.03 -11.70 11.46
CA LEU A 93 -12.62 -12.34 12.70
C LEU A 93 -11.44 -13.32 12.49
N LYS A 94 -11.36 -13.97 11.32
CA LYS A 94 -10.22 -14.84 10.96
C LYS A 94 -9.01 -14.03 10.55
N ILE A 95 -9.23 -12.91 9.85
CA ILE A 95 -8.16 -11.93 9.57
C ILE A 95 -7.55 -11.44 10.89
N ALA A 96 -8.38 -11.06 11.86
CA ALA A 96 -7.93 -10.64 13.19
C ALA A 96 -7.11 -11.74 13.89
N ASN A 97 -7.56 -13.00 13.82
CA ASN A 97 -6.85 -14.11 14.43
C ASN A 97 -5.45 -14.31 13.82
N SER A 98 -5.34 -14.28 12.49
CA SER A 98 -4.04 -14.38 11.80
C SER A 98 -3.11 -13.21 12.13
N LEU A 99 -3.65 -11.98 12.08
CA LEU A 99 -2.90 -10.76 12.40
C LEU A 99 -2.36 -10.78 13.83
N LEU A 100 -3.21 -11.11 14.81
CA LEU A 100 -2.80 -11.16 16.22
C LEU A 100 -1.78 -12.26 16.48
N THR A 101 -1.88 -13.40 15.77
CA THR A 101 -0.87 -14.46 15.83
C THR A 101 0.49 -13.95 15.31
N LEU A 102 0.51 -13.32 14.14
CA LEU A 102 1.74 -12.72 13.59
C LEU A 102 2.29 -11.63 14.51
N ASN A 103 1.41 -10.84 15.13
CA ASN A 103 1.78 -9.79 16.08
C ASN A 103 2.52 -10.33 17.30
N GLU A 104 2.01 -11.40 17.90
CA GLU A 104 2.71 -12.08 19.02
C GLU A 104 4.03 -12.72 18.59
N LEU A 105 4.06 -13.38 17.42
CA LEU A 105 5.29 -13.95 16.87
C LEU A 105 6.39 -12.91 16.63
N SER A 106 5.98 -11.70 16.24
CA SER A 106 6.90 -10.59 15.95
C SER A 106 7.18 -9.67 17.15
N GLY A 107 6.59 -9.93 18.33
CA GLY A 107 6.74 -9.05 19.50
C GLY A 107 6.11 -7.66 19.31
N GLY A 108 4.95 -7.58 18.64
CA GLY A 108 4.20 -6.33 18.46
C GLY A 108 4.53 -5.54 17.18
N ARG A 109 5.14 -6.20 16.18
CA ARG A 109 5.57 -5.54 14.93
C ARG A 109 4.69 -5.87 13.71
N ALA A 110 3.57 -6.57 13.91
CA ALA A 110 2.67 -6.82 12.80
C ALA A 110 1.86 -5.57 12.42
N VAL A 111 1.59 -5.45 11.15
CA VAL A 111 0.69 -4.47 10.54
C VAL A 111 -0.18 -5.19 9.51
N ILE A 112 -1.27 -4.58 9.08
CA ILE A 112 -2.09 -5.12 7.99
C ILE A 112 -2.64 -4.01 7.13
N ALA A 113 -2.72 -4.24 5.82
CA ALA A 113 -3.49 -3.41 4.91
C ALA A 113 -4.72 -4.18 4.42
N MET A 114 -5.91 -3.58 4.57
CA MET A 114 -7.19 -4.18 4.21
C MET A 114 -7.82 -3.46 3.02
N GLY A 115 -8.35 -4.21 2.07
CA GLY A 115 -8.96 -3.64 0.87
C GLY A 115 -9.95 -4.58 0.20
N ALA A 116 -10.47 -4.17 -0.96
CA ALA A 116 -11.51 -4.93 -1.66
C ALA A 116 -11.00 -6.21 -2.36
N GLY A 117 -9.71 -6.29 -2.73
CA GLY A 117 -9.09 -7.52 -3.28
C GLY A 117 -9.67 -7.96 -4.63
N GLU A 118 -9.89 -7.03 -5.57
CA GLU A 118 -10.61 -7.33 -6.83
C GLU A 118 -10.03 -8.48 -7.63
N GLY A 119 -8.70 -8.57 -7.78
CA GLY A 119 -8.06 -9.64 -8.55
C GLY A 119 -8.25 -11.03 -7.94
N ASN A 120 -8.17 -11.12 -6.61
CA ASN A 120 -8.39 -12.39 -5.89
C ASN A 120 -9.85 -12.81 -5.99
N LEU A 121 -10.80 -11.86 -5.88
CA LEU A 121 -12.22 -12.16 -5.99
C LEU A 121 -12.57 -12.71 -7.37
N GLU A 122 -12.02 -12.14 -8.43
CA GLU A 122 -12.20 -12.62 -9.80
C GLU A 122 -11.64 -14.05 -9.96
N ALA A 123 -10.43 -14.31 -9.48
CA ALA A 123 -9.81 -15.62 -9.53
C ALA A 123 -10.58 -16.70 -8.76
N MET A 124 -11.19 -16.35 -7.63
CA MET A 124 -11.99 -17.25 -6.79
C MET A 124 -13.47 -17.28 -7.15
N ALA A 125 -13.90 -16.58 -8.21
CA ALA A 125 -15.31 -16.41 -8.60
C ALA A 125 -16.21 -15.90 -7.46
N LEU A 126 -15.67 -15.06 -6.58
CA LEU A 126 -16.40 -14.44 -5.48
C LEU A 126 -17.05 -13.14 -5.91
N LYS A 127 -18.19 -12.83 -5.31
CA LYS A 127 -18.93 -11.59 -5.59
C LYS A 127 -18.62 -10.52 -4.53
N LYS A 128 -18.38 -9.30 -4.99
CA LYS A 128 -18.33 -8.14 -4.09
C LYS A 128 -19.73 -7.84 -3.54
N PRO A 129 -19.85 -7.48 -2.27
CA PRO A 129 -21.10 -6.95 -1.73
C PRO A 129 -21.44 -5.60 -2.40
N GLU A 130 -22.72 -5.27 -2.51
CA GLU A 130 -23.14 -3.97 -3.07
C GLU A 130 -22.59 -2.78 -2.28
N LYS A 131 -22.53 -2.90 -0.94
CA LYS A 131 -22.04 -1.86 -0.03
C LYS A 131 -20.56 -2.05 0.33
N VAL A 132 -19.66 -2.03 -0.66
CA VAL A 132 -18.22 -2.29 -0.47
C VAL A 132 -17.59 -1.44 0.63
N VAL A 133 -17.83 -0.12 0.63
CA VAL A 133 -17.26 0.79 1.63
C VAL A 133 -17.73 0.44 3.05
N LEU A 134 -19.00 0.10 3.21
CA LEU A 134 -19.56 -0.34 4.48
C LEU A 134 -18.93 -1.66 4.94
N ALA A 135 -18.79 -2.61 4.04
CA ALA A 135 -18.20 -3.91 4.35
C ALA A 135 -16.75 -3.79 4.79
N ILE A 136 -15.93 -2.98 4.10
CA ILE A 136 -14.54 -2.71 4.50
C ILE A 136 -14.49 -1.99 5.86
N ARG A 137 -15.37 -1.01 6.09
CA ARG A 137 -15.48 -0.32 7.39
C ARG A 137 -15.72 -1.32 8.51
N GLU A 138 -16.78 -2.13 8.40
CA GLU A 138 -17.15 -3.11 9.43
C GLU A 138 -16.02 -4.13 9.65
N ALA A 139 -15.32 -4.53 8.58
CA ALA A 139 -14.19 -5.43 8.69
C ALA A 139 -13.03 -4.80 9.47
N ILE A 140 -12.66 -3.55 9.18
CA ILE A 140 -11.64 -2.81 9.95
C ILE A 140 -12.07 -2.66 11.42
N GLU A 141 -13.33 -2.30 11.68
CA GLU A 141 -13.87 -2.17 13.04
C GLU A 141 -13.79 -3.49 13.83
N ILE A 142 -14.04 -4.64 13.16
CA ILE A 142 -13.92 -5.97 13.79
C ILE A 142 -12.45 -6.30 14.08
N VAL A 143 -11.54 -6.12 13.13
CA VAL A 143 -10.10 -6.39 13.31
C VAL A 143 -9.52 -5.49 14.40
N HIS A 144 -9.82 -4.21 14.35
CA HIS A 144 -9.42 -3.22 15.36
C HIS A 144 -10.04 -3.54 16.73
N GLY A 145 -11.31 -3.91 16.75
CA GLY A 145 -12.01 -4.34 17.97
C GLY A 145 -11.38 -5.58 18.61
N ALA A 146 -10.96 -6.56 17.81
CA ALA A 146 -10.24 -7.74 18.27
C ALA A 146 -8.88 -7.36 18.88
N ALA A 147 -8.10 -6.54 18.18
CA ALA A 147 -6.78 -6.09 18.62
C ALA A 147 -6.81 -5.32 19.94
N HIS A 148 -7.89 -4.59 20.21
CA HIS A 148 -8.07 -3.78 21.43
C HIS A 148 -8.97 -4.45 22.49
N GLY A 149 -9.31 -5.72 22.35
CA GLY A 149 -10.15 -6.46 23.31
C GLY A 149 -11.58 -5.95 23.42
N ARG A 150 -12.11 -5.27 22.41
CA ARG A 150 -13.46 -4.67 22.41
C ARG A 150 -14.56 -5.62 21.88
N LEU A 151 -14.23 -6.85 21.49
CA LEU A 151 -15.22 -7.84 21.00
C LEU A 151 -15.80 -8.74 22.10
N LYS A 152 -15.68 -8.37 23.39
CA LYS A 152 -16.28 -9.12 24.50
C LYS A 152 -17.80 -9.22 24.42
N GLY A 153 -18.46 -8.26 23.77
CA GLY A 153 -19.90 -8.26 23.50
C GLY A 153 -20.28 -8.76 22.09
N GLY A 154 -19.31 -9.24 21.34
CA GLY A 154 -19.48 -9.51 19.91
C GLY A 154 -19.42 -8.23 19.06
N TYR A 155 -19.92 -8.32 17.83
CA TYR A 155 -20.08 -7.18 16.90
C TYR A 155 -21.36 -7.36 16.10
N LYS A 156 -22.15 -6.30 15.93
CA LYS A 156 -23.36 -6.32 15.12
C LYS A 156 -23.28 -5.24 14.04
N GLY A 157 -23.01 -5.68 12.81
CA GLY A 157 -23.00 -4.86 11.61
C GLY A 157 -24.16 -5.19 10.69
N GLU A 158 -24.21 -4.52 9.57
CA GLU A 158 -25.15 -4.82 8.48
C GLU A 158 -24.62 -5.96 7.59
N ILE A 159 -23.32 -6.01 7.38
CA ILE A 159 -22.63 -6.99 6.50
C ILE A 159 -22.02 -8.12 7.35
N TYR A 160 -21.28 -7.75 8.40
CA TYR A 160 -20.59 -8.72 9.26
C TYR A 160 -21.15 -8.71 10.68
N ASN A 161 -21.24 -9.92 11.26
CA ASN A 161 -21.65 -10.11 12.63
C ASN A 161 -20.67 -11.03 13.36
N VAL A 162 -20.40 -10.74 14.63
CA VAL A 162 -19.69 -11.61 15.57
C VAL A 162 -20.66 -11.93 16.69
N ASN A 163 -21.31 -13.10 16.66
CA ASN A 163 -22.44 -13.44 17.51
C ASN A 163 -22.05 -13.95 18.90
N LEU A 164 -20.77 -14.25 19.10
CA LEU A 164 -20.25 -14.73 20.39
C LEU A 164 -19.21 -13.77 20.94
N PRO A 165 -19.08 -13.65 22.28
CA PRO A 165 -17.99 -12.92 22.87
C PRO A 165 -16.64 -13.45 22.39
N CYS A 166 -15.80 -12.54 21.89
CA CYS A 166 -14.44 -12.87 21.43
C CYS A 166 -13.43 -12.17 22.34
N ALA A 167 -12.57 -12.96 22.98
CA ALA A 167 -11.44 -12.49 23.76
C ALA A 167 -10.18 -13.23 23.33
N TYR A 168 -9.07 -12.53 23.34
CA TYR A 168 -7.76 -13.05 22.95
C TYR A 168 -6.78 -12.96 24.13
N PRO A 169 -6.94 -13.80 25.20
CA PRO A 169 -6.17 -13.68 26.45
C PRO A 169 -4.67 -13.99 26.25
N TRP A 170 -4.31 -14.60 25.14
CA TRP A 170 -2.94 -14.91 24.75
C TRP A 170 -2.21 -13.72 24.09
N VAL A 171 -2.91 -12.68 23.67
CA VAL A 171 -2.31 -11.46 23.11
C VAL A 171 -1.75 -10.63 24.25
N LYS A 172 -0.44 -10.33 24.17
CA LYS A 172 0.34 -9.58 25.16
C LYS A 172 1.01 -8.34 24.56
N SER A 173 1.28 -8.39 23.27
CA SER A 173 1.92 -7.29 22.53
C SER A 173 1.00 -6.10 22.34
N ALA A 174 1.58 -4.93 22.04
CA ALA A 174 0.81 -3.76 21.65
C ALA A 174 -0.08 -4.07 20.43
N PRO A 175 -1.28 -3.45 20.32
CA PRO A 175 -2.16 -3.69 19.19
C PRO A 175 -1.49 -3.37 17.84
N PRO A 176 -1.62 -4.24 16.82
CA PRO A 176 -1.12 -3.99 15.48
C PRO A 176 -1.89 -2.85 14.82
N LYS A 177 -1.21 -2.06 13.98
CA LYS A 177 -1.88 -1.02 13.18
C LYS A 177 -2.62 -1.63 11.99
N VAL A 178 -3.85 -1.15 11.78
CA VAL A 178 -4.72 -1.56 10.68
C VAL A 178 -4.83 -0.43 9.67
N TYR A 179 -4.28 -0.63 8.49
CA TYR A 179 -4.39 0.28 7.36
C TYR A 179 -5.56 -0.12 6.46
N GLY A 180 -6.20 0.86 5.83
CA GLY A 180 -7.05 0.61 4.68
C GLY A 180 -6.32 0.85 3.37
N THR A 181 -6.88 0.36 2.25
CA THR A 181 -6.35 0.65 0.91
C THR A 181 -7.42 1.29 0.04
N ALA A 182 -7.16 2.50 -0.45
CA ALA A 182 -8.14 3.31 -1.16
C ALA A 182 -7.62 3.94 -2.44
N TYR A 183 -8.45 3.91 -3.48
CA TYR A 183 -8.23 4.65 -4.73
C TYR A 183 -9.23 5.79 -4.93
N ARG A 184 -10.35 5.79 -4.19
CA ARG A 184 -11.43 6.77 -4.37
C ARG A 184 -11.68 7.55 -3.09
N PRO A 185 -12.08 8.84 -3.20
CA PRO A 185 -12.25 9.73 -2.06
C PRO A 185 -13.22 9.22 -0.98
N MET A 186 -14.26 8.46 -1.36
CA MET A 186 -15.22 7.91 -0.40
C MET A 186 -14.55 6.87 0.52
N MET A 187 -13.72 5.99 -0.05
CA MET A 187 -12.97 4.99 0.71
C MET A 187 -11.92 5.68 1.59
N MET A 188 -11.15 6.63 1.05
CA MET A 188 -10.15 7.41 1.81
C MET A 188 -10.79 8.13 3.02
N ARG A 189 -11.98 8.74 2.85
CA ARG A 189 -12.73 9.34 3.96
C ARG A 189 -13.14 8.31 5.01
N MET A 190 -13.59 7.13 4.57
CA MET A 190 -13.96 6.06 5.49
C MET A 190 -12.75 5.58 6.28
N GLU A 191 -11.63 5.31 5.61
CA GLU A 191 -10.38 4.85 6.26
C GLU A 191 -9.82 5.92 7.21
N GLY A 192 -9.79 7.19 6.80
CA GLY A 192 -9.47 8.30 7.68
C GLY A 192 -10.29 8.30 8.97
N ARG A 193 -11.54 7.83 8.90
CA ARG A 193 -12.44 7.77 10.06
C ARG A 193 -12.20 6.58 11.00
N VAL A 194 -11.81 5.41 10.49
CA VAL A 194 -11.83 4.16 11.29
C VAL A 194 -10.51 3.40 11.35
N ALA A 195 -9.57 3.62 10.42
CA ALA A 195 -8.30 2.91 10.36
C ALA A 195 -7.18 3.64 11.13
N ASP A 196 -6.03 3.00 11.32
CA ASP A 196 -4.82 3.61 11.89
C ASP A 196 -3.91 4.23 10.81
N GLY A 197 -4.16 3.90 9.56
CA GLY A 197 -3.47 4.42 8.41
C GLY A 197 -4.22 4.15 7.12
N CYS A 198 -3.73 4.69 6.02
CA CYS A 198 -4.33 4.58 4.70
C CYS A 198 -3.25 4.44 3.63
N PHE A 199 -3.41 3.47 2.72
CA PHE A 199 -2.73 3.46 1.44
C PHE A 199 -3.56 4.25 0.43
N VAL A 200 -3.08 5.42 0.02
CA VAL A 200 -3.68 6.21 -1.06
C VAL A 200 -3.16 5.71 -2.41
N GLY A 201 -3.56 4.52 -2.77
CA GLY A 201 -2.95 3.69 -3.81
C GLY A 201 -2.58 4.41 -5.10
N CYS A 202 -1.39 4.11 -5.63
CA CYS A 202 -0.87 4.55 -6.93
C CYS A 202 -1.08 6.05 -7.25
N THR A 203 -1.09 6.89 -6.23
CA THR A 203 -1.34 8.33 -6.35
C THR A 203 -0.04 9.05 -6.70
N PRO A 204 0.12 9.64 -7.88
CA PRO A 204 1.31 10.41 -8.21
C PRO A 204 1.35 11.74 -7.44
N PRO A 205 2.56 12.37 -7.30
CA PRO A 205 2.73 13.57 -6.47
C PRO A 205 1.78 14.71 -6.80
N GLU A 206 1.41 14.86 -8.07
CA GLU A 206 0.57 15.93 -8.59
C GLU A 206 -0.87 15.89 -8.04
N VAL A 207 -1.32 14.71 -7.61
CA VAL A 207 -2.69 14.51 -7.11
C VAL A 207 -2.73 13.98 -5.66
N VAL A 208 -1.62 14.10 -4.93
CA VAL A 208 -1.57 13.73 -3.50
C VAL A 208 -2.51 14.61 -2.67
N GLU A 209 -2.57 15.91 -2.93
CA GLU A 209 -3.36 16.84 -2.11
C GLU A 209 -4.86 16.52 -2.09
N PRO A 210 -5.55 16.24 -3.21
CA PRO A 210 -6.94 15.77 -3.16
C PRO A 210 -7.15 14.47 -2.37
N ALA A 211 -6.19 13.53 -2.41
CA ALA A 211 -6.24 12.31 -1.64
C ALA A 211 -6.10 12.59 -0.13
N MET A 212 -5.14 13.43 0.24
CA MET A 212 -4.92 13.87 1.62
C MET A 212 -6.10 14.64 2.18
N GLU A 213 -6.76 15.48 1.39
CA GLU A 213 -7.98 16.20 1.79
C GLU A 213 -9.11 15.21 2.12
N ALA A 214 -9.26 14.15 1.32
CA ALA A 214 -10.24 13.11 1.61
C ALA A 214 -9.92 12.37 2.92
N VAL A 215 -8.65 12.02 3.16
CA VAL A 215 -8.20 11.39 4.41
C VAL A 215 -8.45 12.31 5.61
N ARG A 216 -8.02 13.59 5.55
CA ARG A 216 -8.25 14.60 6.61
C ARG A 216 -9.72 14.79 6.90
N THR A 217 -10.58 14.82 5.87
CA THR A 217 -12.04 14.87 6.05
C THR A 217 -12.56 13.66 6.83
N GLY A 218 -11.98 12.49 6.62
CA GLY A 218 -12.31 11.30 7.42
C GLY A 218 -11.88 11.44 8.88
N ILE A 219 -10.63 11.85 9.10
CA ILE A 219 -10.05 12.03 10.44
C ILE A 219 -10.84 13.07 11.25
N SER A 220 -11.27 14.18 10.64
CA SER A 220 -12.03 15.23 11.33
C SER A 220 -13.41 14.80 11.84
N ARG A 221 -13.89 13.63 11.39
CA ARG A 221 -15.16 13.03 11.85
C ARG A 221 -14.99 12.02 12.99
N ARG A 222 -13.80 11.88 13.53
CA ARG A 222 -13.54 11.07 14.73
C ARG A 222 -13.90 11.88 15.99
N ASP A 223 -14.37 11.18 17.01
CA ASP A 223 -14.59 11.79 18.34
C ASP A 223 -13.23 12.21 18.96
N THR A 224 -12.19 11.43 18.70
CA THR A 224 -10.81 11.73 19.13
C THR A 224 -9.88 11.58 17.93
N PRO A 225 -9.14 12.63 17.54
CA PRO A 225 -8.12 12.51 16.49
C PRO A 225 -7.06 11.47 16.87
N PRO A 226 -6.57 10.67 15.91
CA PRO A 226 -5.48 9.75 16.17
C PRO A 226 -4.17 10.52 16.43
N GLU A 227 -3.35 10.03 17.35
CA GLU A 227 -2.04 10.64 17.66
C GLU A 227 -1.05 10.46 16.50
N ASP A 228 -1.15 9.34 15.80
CA ASP A 228 -0.23 8.96 14.71
C ASP A 228 -1.02 8.24 13.61
N PHE A 229 -1.61 9.02 12.70
CA PHE A 229 -2.26 8.49 11.49
C PHE A 229 -1.24 8.46 10.35
N ARG A 230 -1.02 7.28 9.80
CA ARG A 230 0.00 7.06 8.76
C ARG A 230 -0.63 7.04 7.38
N VAL A 231 0.04 7.67 6.40
CA VAL A 231 -0.41 7.67 5.00
C VAL A 231 0.69 7.17 4.11
N ASN A 232 0.42 6.07 3.44
CA ASN A 232 1.33 5.37 2.54
C ASN A 232 0.84 5.44 1.10
N THR A 233 1.71 5.23 0.14
CA THR A 233 1.34 4.99 -1.26
C THR A 233 2.00 3.72 -1.78
N PHE A 234 1.32 3.04 -2.68
CA PHE A 234 1.83 1.92 -3.42
C PHE A 234 2.58 2.44 -4.65
N TRP A 235 3.90 2.24 -4.73
CA TRP A 235 4.73 2.77 -5.80
C TRP A 235 5.65 1.71 -6.39
N GLY A 236 5.71 1.56 -7.72
CA GLY A 236 6.58 0.61 -8.41
C GLY A 236 8.03 1.09 -8.39
N TRP A 237 8.96 0.17 -8.19
CA TRP A 237 10.39 0.42 -8.24
C TRP A 237 11.03 -0.39 -9.37
N HIS A 238 11.53 0.31 -10.38
CA HIS A 238 12.18 -0.26 -11.57
C HIS A 238 13.46 0.52 -11.93
N ILE A 239 14.22 0.98 -10.92
CA ILE A 239 15.54 1.58 -11.16
C ILE A 239 16.57 0.45 -11.18
N LYS A 240 17.29 0.31 -12.29
CA LYS A 240 18.29 -0.74 -12.52
C LYS A 240 19.54 -0.17 -13.21
N GLU A 241 20.66 -0.90 -13.16
CA GLU A 241 21.83 -0.58 -13.99
C GLU A 241 21.51 -0.72 -15.48
N ASP A 242 20.81 -1.80 -15.84
CA ASP A 242 20.27 -2.01 -17.18
C ASP A 242 18.96 -1.26 -17.36
N LYS A 243 19.03 -0.16 -18.11
CA LYS A 243 17.89 0.71 -18.39
C LYS A 243 16.80 0.03 -19.20
N ASP A 244 17.17 -0.82 -20.16
CA ASP A 244 16.20 -1.52 -21.01
C ASP A 244 15.43 -2.56 -20.20
N ALA A 245 16.11 -3.28 -19.30
CA ALA A 245 15.47 -4.18 -18.34
C ALA A 245 14.53 -3.44 -17.38
N ALA A 246 14.89 -2.22 -16.97
CA ALA A 246 14.04 -1.38 -16.13
C ALA A 246 12.71 -1.04 -16.81
N TYR A 247 12.74 -0.60 -18.06
CA TYR A 247 11.54 -0.29 -18.83
C TYR A 247 10.70 -1.54 -19.14
N ALA A 248 11.34 -2.63 -19.55
CA ALA A 248 10.63 -3.88 -19.83
C ALA A 248 9.83 -4.37 -18.60
N GLU A 249 10.43 -4.27 -17.41
CA GLU A 249 9.75 -4.63 -16.15
C GLU A 249 8.61 -3.64 -15.80
N SER A 250 8.83 -2.34 -15.93
CA SER A 250 7.84 -1.31 -15.59
C SER A 250 6.62 -1.32 -16.52
N ILE A 251 6.82 -1.57 -17.81
CA ILE A 251 5.72 -1.69 -18.79
C ILE A 251 4.82 -2.88 -18.43
N ARG A 252 5.39 -3.98 -17.95
CA ARG A 252 4.62 -5.13 -17.47
C ARG A 252 3.70 -4.78 -16.29
N GLU A 253 4.04 -3.80 -15.49
CA GLU A 253 3.22 -3.36 -14.36
C GLU A 253 2.09 -2.38 -14.75
N LEU A 254 2.16 -1.73 -15.91
CA LEU A 254 1.20 -0.72 -16.35
C LEU A 254 -0.28 -1.13 -16.32
N PRO A 255 -0.69 -2.41 -16.57
CA PRO A 255 -2.10 -2.80 -16.46
C PRO A 255 -2.74 -2.42 -15.13
N TRP A 256 -1.98 -2.53 -14.06
CA TRP A 256 -2.46 -2.22 -12.72
C TRP A 256 -2.47 -0.71 -12.44
N ARG A 257 -1.57 0.04 -13.08
CA ARG A 257 -1.46 1.49 -12.94
C ARG A 257 -2.49 2.22 -13.79
N ALA A 258 -2.52 1.93 -15.09
CA ALA A 258 -3.43 2.59 -16.04
C ALA A 258 -4.90 2.28 -15.79
N ARG A 259 -5.25 1.05 -15.32
CA ARG A 259 -6.62 0.65 -15.01
C ARG A 259 -7.22 1.41 -13.82
N LEU A 260 -6.37 1.80 -12.87
CA LEU A 260 -6.80 2.45 -11.63
C LEU A 260 -6.85 3.96 -11.75
N LEU A 261 -6.24 4.52 -12.81
CA LEU A 261 -6.26 5.96 -13.04
C LEU A 261 -7.55 6.39 -13.75
N ASP A 262 -8.10 7.48 -13.27
CA ASP A 262 -9.06 8.27 -14.03
C ASP A 262 -8.40 8.67 -15.36
N PRO A 263 -9.13 8.67 -16.50
CA PRO A 263 -8.62 9.19 -17.76
C PRO A 263 -7.95 10.56 -17.66
N ALA A 264 -8.45 11.42 -16.80
CA ALA A 264 -7.85 12.72 -16.51
C ALA A 264 -6.44 12.63 -15.93
N MET A 265 -6.10 11.54 -15.22
CA MET A 265 -4.76 11.35 -14.66
C MET A 265 -3.75 10.85 -15.71
N ILE A 266 -4.18 9.99 -16.63
CA ILE A 266 -3.33 9.57 -17.75
C ILE A 266 -2.99 10.78 -18.64
N SER A 267 -3.93 11.70 -18.82
CA SER A 267 -3.75 12.94 -19.59
C SER A 267 -2.74 13.92 -18.97
N MET A 268 -2.23 13.66 -17.75
CA MET A 268 -1.09 14.42 -17.23
C MET A 268 0.24 14.03 -17.88
N TYR A 269 0.33 12.84 -18.46
CA TYR A 269 1.55 12.28 -19.04
C TYR A 269 1.47 12.12 -20.56
N LEU A 270 0.26 12.02 -21.12
CA LEU A 270 0.00 11.73 -22.51
C LEU A 270 -0.90 12.80 -23.11
N ASP A 271 -0.72 13.11 -24.38
CA ASP A 271 -1.66 13.94 -25.16
C ASP A 271 -2.93 13.15 -25.55
N GLU A 272 -3.89 13.82 -26.17
CA GLU A 272 -5.20 13.21 -26.51
C GLU A 272 -5.08 12.04 -27.48
N ASP A 273 -4.19 12.10 -28.47
CA ASP A 273 -3.96 11.04 -29.44
C ASP A 273 -3.29 9.83 -28.78
N GLU A 274 -2.29 10.07 -27.93
CA GLU A 274 -1.61 9.02 -27.14
C GLU A 274 -2.59 8.34 -26.17
N VAL A 275 -3.45 9.10 -25.50
CA VAL A 275 -4.52 8.56 -24.63
C VAL A 275 -5.48 7.67 -25.42
N ALA A 276 -5.86 8.09 -26.64
CA ALA A 276 -6.72 7.29 -27.49
C ALA A 276 -6.08 5.94 -27.86
N ILE A 277 -4.79 5.94 -28.25
CA ILE A 277 -4.02 4.73 -28.56
C ILE A 277 -4.00 3.78 -27.35
N VAL A 278 -3.66 4.27 -26.16
CA VAL A 278 -3.61 3.45 -24.94
C VAL A 278 -4.97 2.84 -24.62
N ARG A 279 -6.05 3.59 -24.77
CA ARG A 279 -7.41 3.09 -24.51
C ARG A 279 -7.83 2.00 -25.48
N GLU A 280 -7.56 2.19 -26.77
CA GLU A 280 -7.89 1.21 -27.80
C GLU A 280 -7.15 -0.10 -27.61
N HIS A 281 -5.87 -0.04 -27.24
CA HIS A 281 -4.97 -1.19 -27.16
C HIS A 281 -4.64 -1.62 -25.71
N TYR A 282 -5.32 -1.07 -24.70
CA TYR A 282 -5.06 -1.36 -23.27
C TYR A 282 -4.96 -2.86 -22.95
N LYS A 283 -5.73 -3.69 -23.66
CA LYS A 283 -5.70 -5.14 -23.47
C LYS A 283 -4.31 -5.75 -23.70
N GLU A 284 -3.48 -5.15 -24.52
CA GLU A 284 -2.12 -5.63 -24.78
C GLU A 284 -1.23 -5.58 -23.53
N TYR A 285 -1.40 -4.54 -22.68
CA TYR A 285 -0.71 -4.50 -21.39
C TYR A 285 -1.18 -5.62 -20.46
N VAL A 286 -2.48 -5.93 -20.45
CA VAL A 286 -3.04 -7.02 -19.65
C VAL A 286 -2.52 -8.37 -20.14
N ASP A 287 -2.54 -8.59 -21.45
CA ASP A 287 -2.04 -9.82 -22.07
C ASP A 287 -0.53 -10.01 -21.81
N PHE A 288 0.26 -8.93 -21.89
CA PHE A 288 1.70 -8.94 -21.60
C PHE A 288 2.01 -9.23 -20.13
N TYR A 289 1.17 -8.75 -19.21
CA TYR A 289 1.34 -9.06 -17.79
C TYR A 289 1.22 -10.56 -17.51
N PHE A 290 0.17 -11.19 -18.06
CA PHE A 290 -0.08 -12.62 -17.84
C PHE A 290 0.79 -13.53 -18.71
N ASP A 291 1.21 -13.07 -19.86
CA ASP A 291 2.02 -13.83 -20.81
C ASP A 291 3.06 -12.92 -21.49
N PRO A 292 4.27 -12.81 -20.93
CA PRO A 292 5.33 -11.97 -21.49
C PRO A 292 5.77 -12.32 -22.91
N SER A 293 5.35 -13.48 -23.45
CA SER A 293 5.60 -13.83 -24.86
C SER A 293 4.70 -13.04 -25.84
N LYS A 294 3.67 -12.36 -25.32
CA LYS A 294 2.76 -11.52 -26.08
C LYS A 294 3.18 -10.05 -25.97
N PRO A 295 4.06 -9.55 -26.85
CA PRO A 295 4.54 -8.18 -26.73
C PRO A 295 3.45 -7.15 -26.98
N VAL A 296 3.57 -6.00 -26.36
CA VAL A 296 2.79 -4.80 -26.66
C VAL A 296 3.22 -4.30 -28.05
N LYS A 297 2.32 -4.33 -29.04
CA LYS A 297 2.64 -4.06 -30.46
C LYS A 297 2.07 -2.76 -30.99
N ASN A 298 0.83 -2.44 -30.57
CA ASN A 298 0.10 -1.31 -31.13
C ASN A 298 0.20 -0.05 -30.26
N ILE A 299 0.87 -0.14 -29.11
CA ILE A 299 1.22 1.02 -28.29
C ILE A 299 2.72 1.28 -28.48
N PRO A 300 3.13 2.42 -29.05
CA PRO A 300 4.52 2.80 -29.17
C PRO A 300 5.28 2.75 -27.84
N PHE A 301 6.53 2.34 -27.88
CA PHE A 301 7.38 2.23 -26.68
C PHE A 301 7.45 3.57 -25.92
N GLU A 302 7.55 4.69 -26.65
CA GLU A 302 7.65 6.03 -26.08
C GLU A 302 6.42 6.40 -25.24
N ILE A 303 5.23 5.97 -25.65
CA ILE A 303 3.99 6.16 -24.87
C ILE A 303 4.04 5.34 -23.60
N SER A 304 4.43 4.05 -23.71
CA SER A 304 4.57 3.17 -22.55
C SER A 304 5.64 3.69 -21.58
N ALA A 305 6.75 4.22 -22.09
CA ALA A 305 7.83 4.79 -21.29
C ALA A 305 7.37 6.04 -20.52
N LYS A 306 6.64 6.96 -21.17
CA LYS A 306 6.04 8.13 -20.49
C LYS A 306 5.15 7.72 -19.32
N LEU A 307 4.29 6.72 -19.53
CA LEU A 307 3.42 6.19 -18.46
C LEU A 307 4.22 5.55 -17.34
N ALA A 308 5.23 4.74 -17.68
CA ALA A 308 6.08 4.08 -16.69
C ALA A 308 6.84 5.10 -15.83
N GLU A 309 7.45 6.11 -16.46
CA GLU A 309 8.16 7.18 -15.75
C GLU A 309 7.23 8.07 -14.91
N GLY A 310 6.01 8.31 -15.38
CA GLY A 310 5.02 9.10 -14.65
C GLY A 310 4.44 8.39 -13.44
N LEU A 311 4.23 7.07 -13.54
CA LEU A 311 3.43 6.28 -12.59
C LEU A 311 4.27 5.36 -11.70
N THR A 312 5.56 5.25 -11.93
CA THR A 312 6.51 4.43 -11.19
C THR A 312 7.89 5.08 -11.15
N SER A 313 8.79 4.56 -10.32
CA SER A 313 10.20 4.91 -10.38
C SER A 313 10.89 4.02 -11.41
N THR A 314 11.04 4.52 -12.63
CA THR A 314 11.60 3.77 -13.76
C THR A 314 12.79 4.49 -14.38
N GLY A 315 13.84 3.74 -14.73
CA GLY A 315 15.01 4.23 -15.46
C GLY A 315 16.31 3.57 -15.05
N GLY A 316 17.42 4.11 -15.56
CA GLY A 316 18.76 3.77 -15.12
C GLY A 316 19.12 4.41 -13.78
N LEU A 317 20.36 4.17 -13.31
CA LEU A 317 20.85 4.80 -12.06
C LEU A 317 20.91 6.33 -12.16
N ASP A 318 20.95 6.89 -13.35
CA ASP A 318 20.88 8.32 -13.64
C ASP A 318 19.51 8.93 -13.28
N ALA A 319 18.46 8.13 -13.14
CA ALA A 319 17.14 8.58 -12.70
C ALA A 319 16.98 8.73 -11.17
N LEU A 320 17.95 8.27 -10.37
CA LEU A 320 17.84 8.24 -8.91
C LEU A 320 17.56 9.61 -8.28
N ASP A 321 18.26 10.64 -8.72
CA ASP A 321 18.08 11.99 -8.14
C ASP A 321 16.67 12.52 -8.43
N ARG A 322 16.12 12.27 -9.62
CA ARG A 322 14.73 12.60 -9.96
C ARG A 322 13.75 11.89 -9.03
N GLU A 323 13.96 10.60 -8.77
CA GLU A 323 13.06 9.82 -7.92
C GLU A 323 13.16 10.23 -6.44
N ILE A 324 14.35 10.56 -5.95
CA ILE A 324 14.53 11.11 -4.59
C ILE A 324 13.74 12.42 -4.44
N GLU A 325 13.86 13.34 -5.41
CA GLU A 325 13.06 14.58 -5.40
C GLU A 325 11.55 14.30 -5.48
N ARG A 326 11.12 13.31 -6.26
CA ARG A 326 9.72 12.86 -6.29
C ARG A 326 9.26 12.38 -4.91
N TYR A 327 10.08 11.62 -4.19
CA TYR A 327 9.73 11.16 -2.84
C TYR A 327 9.65 12.31 -1.82
N LYS A 328 10.48 13.33 -1.96
CA LYS A 328 10.34 14.57 -1.18
C LYS A 328 9.03 15.31 -1.50
N LEU A 329 8.55 15.27 -2.75
CA LEU A 329 7.25 15.84 -3.09
C LEU A 329 6.10 15.05 -2.45
N PHE A 330 6.18 13.73 -2.37
CA PHE A 330 5.22 12.93 -1.61
C PHE A 330 5.19 13.33 -0.12
N ALA A 331 6.35 13.45 0.50
CA ALA A 331 6.46 13.91 1.89
C ALA A 331 5.85 15.31 2.08
N LYS A 332 6.16 16.24 1.18
CA LYS A 332 5.60 17.60 1.18
C LYS A 332 4.07 17.59 0.99
N GLY A 333 3.54 16.66 0.21
CA GLY A 333 2.11 16.42 0.02
C GLY A 333 1.40 15.83 1.24
N GLY A 334 2.18 15.35 2.24
CA GLY A 334 1.65 14.82 3.50
C GLY A 334 1.69 13.31 3.63
N LEU A 335 2.32 12.58 2.70
CA LEU A 335 2.59 11.16 2.90
C LEU A 335 3.65 11.00 3.99
N THR A 336 3.45 10.00 4.82
CA THR A 336 4.39 9.63 5.89
C THR A 336 5.26 8.44 5.49
N GLU A 337 4.84 7.70 4.45
CA GLU A 337 5.46 6.47 3.99
C GLU A 337 5.32 6.30 2.48
N ILE A 338 6.29 5.61 1.87
CA ILE A 338 6.23 5.15 0.48
C ILE A 338 6.57 3.66 0.47
N ALA A 339 5.63 2.83 0.03
CA ALA A 339 5.85 1.40 -0.14
C ALA A 339 6.30 1.10 -1.57
N LEU A 340 7.57 0.77 -1.72
CA LEU A 340 8.20 0.45 -2.99
C LEU A 340 8.01 -1.02 -3.33
N ARG A 341 7.29 -1.30 -4.41
CA ARG A 341 7.11 -2.66 -4.92
C ARG A 341 8.32 -3.10 -5.71
N LEU A 342 8.94 -4.19 -5.25
CA LEU A 342 10.13 -4.76 -5.85
C LEU A 342 9.79 -5.97 -6.71
N HIS A 343 10.41 -6.04 -7.89
CA HIS A 343 10.29 -7.14 -8.83
C HIS A 343 11.66 -7.75 -9.15
N GLY A 344 11.67 -8.90 -9.80
CA GLY A 344 12.86 -9.53 -10.35
C GLY A 344 13.94 -9.83 -9.31
N GLN A 345 14.89 -8.92 -9.15
CA GLN A 345 16.04 -9.05 -8.24
C GLN A 345 15.87 -8.13 -7.02
N PRO A 346 15.04 -8.48 -6.02
CA PRO A 346 14.70 -7.58 -4.91
C PRO A 346 15.89 -7.19 -4.03
N MET A 347 16.93 -8.03 -3.93
CA MET A 347 18.13 -7.70 -3.15
C MET A 347 18.96 -6.60 -3.81
N ASP A 348 19.06 -6.58 -5.15
CA ASP A 348 19.77 -5.54 -5.88
C ASP A 348 19.04 -4.19 -5.74
N ALA A 349 17.70 -4.22 -5.90
CA ALA A 349 16.86 -3.05 -5.66
C ALA A 349 17.00 -2.54 -4.21
N LEU A 350 16.93 -3.44 -3.22
CA LEU A 350 17.09 -3.09 -1.80
C LEU A 350 18.44 -2.41 -1.53
N LYS A 351 19.52 -2.90 -2.12
CA LYS A 351 20.84 -2.28 -1.98
C LYS A 351 20.84 -0.83 -2.48
N ILE A 352 20.32 -0.58 -3.67
CA ILE A 352 20.23 0.78 -4.23
C ILE A 352 19.36 1.67 -3.34
N ILE A 353 18.21 1.19 -2.92
CA ILE A 353 17.29 1.91 -2.04
C ILE A 353 17.96 2.22 -0.70
N GLY A 354 18.57 1.23 -0.06
CA GLY A 354 19.20 1.36 1.25
C GLY A 354 20.43 2.27 1.27
N GLU A 355 21.26 2.20 0.23
CA GLU A 355 22.50 2.97 0.15
C GLU A 355 22.31 4.40 -0.39
N ARG A 356 21.30 4.62 -1.24
CA ARG A 356 21.14 5.89 -1.96
C ARG A 356 19.85 6.64 -1.61
N VAL A 357 18.73 5.93 -1.49
CA VAL A 357 17.41 6.57 -1.30
C VAL A 357 17.15 6.87 0.17
N VAL A 358 17.25 5.87 1.04
CA VAL A 358 16.96 6.04 2.48
C VAL A 358 17.80 7.15 3.12
N PRO A 359 19.14 7.24 2.90
CA PRO A 359 19.92 8.32 3.47
C PRO A 359 19.57 9.71 2.93
N ALA A 360 19.13 9.82 1.67
CA ALA A 360 18.78 11.08 1.02
C ALA A 360 17.41 11.63 1.46
N LEU A 361 16.59 10.79 2.13
CA LEU A 361 15.27 11.17 2.64
C LEU A 361 15.26 11.41 4.16
N ARG A 362 16.37 11.20 4.83
CA ARG A 362 16.60 11.49 6.25
C ARG A 362 17.35 12.80 6.41
#